data_2687e8d41dfa83952e19f22aaea3fe80
#
_entry.id   2687e8d41dfa83952e19f22aaea3fe80
#
_cell.length_a   1.000
_cell.length_b   1.000
_cell.length_c   1.000
_cell.angle_alpha   90.00
_cell.angle_beta   90.00
_cell.angle_gamma   90.00
#
_symmetry.space_group_name_H-M   'P 1'
#
loop_
_entity.id
_entity.type
_entity.pdbx_description
1 polymer ?
#
loop_
_entity_poly.entity_id
_entity_poly.type
_entity_poly.pdbx_seq_one_letter_code
_entity_poly.pdbx_strand_id
1 'polypeptide(L)'
;MLLAHWHEHLELVYVLEGEMTAYSQDSVYELVSGDLFLANTSEIHYTHTHRGTRYCLLQIPPAHLKRITPDWKTLRFQEYIMHSEESGSLSGRLGAIFRSMLFLQERKGQGDQLLLLSEVFRLLYLLDTEAREEKSSGRLEENVRDLERIKQTMEYIQDHYQEPLTLSDGAAFLSVTPEHFCRLFKKYTGQTFLGYLGQVRMTHFYEDLSGEDKITLLLDRHGIRNYKVFLREFKKNYGQTPQQVRRKIS
;
A
#
# COMPACT_ATOMS: atom_id res chain seq x y z
N MET A 1 -8.34 2.60 -5.26
CA MET A 1 -7.52 1.38 -5.11
C MET A 1 -6.08 1.76 -5.27
N LEU A 2 -5.26 1.55 -4.27
CA LEU A 2 -3.82 1.75 -4.36
C LEU A 2 -3.19 0.55 -5.07
N LEU A 3 -2.12 0.80 -5.84
CA LEU A 3 -1.31 -0.26 -6.43
C LEU A 3 -0.59 -1.05 -5.32
N ALA A 4 -0.39 -2.35 -5.53
CA ALA A 4 0.54 -3.09 -4.71
C ALA A 4 1.92 -2.42 -4.79
N HIS A 5 2.49 -2.10 -3.65
CA HIS A 5 3.76 -1.38 -3.52
C HIS A 5 4.48 -1.81 -2.25
N TRP A 6 5.71 -1.36 -2.11
CA TRP A 6 6.50 -1.56 -0.91
C TRP A 6 7.38 -0.32 -0.63
N HIS A 7 7.75 -0.14 0.61
CA HIS A 7 8.67 0.91 1.06
C HIS A 7 9.31 0.54 2.39
N GLU A 8 10.34 1.27 2.78
CA GLU A 8 11.03 1.04 4.06
C GLU A 8 10.31 1.63 5.29
N HIS A 9 9.24 2.40 5.10
CA HIS A 9 8.44 2.93 6.21
C HIS A 9 7.61 1.82 6.85
N LEU A 10 7.37 1.93 8.16
CA LEU A 10 6.27 1.22 8.80
C LEU A 10 4.99 2.00 8.49
N GLU A 11 4.02 1.38 7.84
CA GLU A 11 2.75 2.03 7.50
C GLU A 11 1.63 1.49 8.38
N LEU A 12 0.81 2.41 8.89
CA LEU A 12 -0.36 2.09 9.70
C LEU A 12 -1.59 2.73 9.08
N VAL A 13 -2.65 1.93 8.96
CA VAL A 13 -3.95 2.38 8.46
C VAL A 13 -4.99 2.11 9.56
N TYR A 14 -5.51 3.19 10.16
CA TYR A 14 -6.57 3.13 11.16
C TYR A 14 -7.91 3.53 10.54
N VAL A 15 -8.89 2.65 10.57
CA VAL A 15 -10.21 2.90 9.99
C VAL A 15 -11.05 3.73 10.97
N LEU A 16 -11.43 4.94 10.54
CA LEU A 16 -12.28 5.84 11.33
C LEU A 16 -13.76 5.54 11.13
N GLU A 17 -14.17 5.31 9.88
CA GLU A 17 -15.55 5.04 9.49
C GLU A 17 -15.59 4.16 8.23
N GLY A 18 -16.60 3.29 8.14
CA GLY A 18 -16.81 2.42 6.97
C GLY A 18 -15.93 1.18 6.99
N GLU A 19 -15.64 0.68 5.80
CA GLU A 19 -14.98 -0.61 5.58
C GLU A 19 -13.88 -0.46 4.53
N MET A 20 -12.82 -1.25 4.65
CA MET A 20 -11.77 -1.38 3.65
C MET A 20 -11.15 -2.77 3.68
N THR A 21 -10.59 -3.18 2.55
CA THR A 21 -9.81 -4.42 2.46
C THR A 21 -8.33 -4.07 2.40
N ALA A 22 -7.52 -4.67 3.25
CA ALA A 22 -6.06 -4.56 3.23
C ALA A 22 -5.44 -5.89 2.79
N TYR A 23 -4.37 -5.79 2.01
CA TYR A 23 -3.64 -6.92 1.47
C TYR A 23 -2.17 -6.79 1.88
N SER A 24 -1.61 -7.84 2.46
CA SER A 24 -0.20 -7.95 2.79
C SER A 24 0.29 -9.32 2.36
N GLN A 25 1.18 -9.38 1.39
CA GLN A 25 1.71 -10.61 0.82
C GLN A 25 0.58 -11.57 0.39
N ASP A 26 0.38 -12.68 1.11
CA ASP A 26 -0.63 -13.70 0.87
C ASP A 26 -1.85 -13.60 1.81
N SER A 27 -1.88 -12.56 2.65
CA SER A 27 -2.95 -12.32 3.62
C SER A 27 -3.92 -11.24 3.14
N VAL A 28 -5.20 -11.40 3.49
CA VAL A 28 -6.27 -10.44 3.19
C VAL A 28 -7.03 -10.15 4.47
N TYR A 29 -7.20 -8.89 4.78
CA TYR A 29 -7.88 -8.41 5.99
C TYR A 29 -9.06 -7.53 5.60
N GLU A 30 -10.25 -7.90 6.07
CA GLU A 30 -11.45 -7.05 5.98
C GLU A 30 -11.51 -6.19 7.24
N LEU A 31 -11.32 -4.89 7.06
CA LEU A 31 -11.22 -3.92 8.15
C LEU A 31 -12.51 -3.14 8.28
N VAL A 32 -12.92 -2.93 9.52
CA VAL A 32 -14.05 -2.08 9.87
C VAL A 32 -13.61 -0.93 10.79
N SER A 33 -14.53 -0.03 11.10
CA SER A 33 -14.26 1.10 12.01
C SER A 33 -13.64 0.64 13.34
N GLY A 34 -12.51 1.22 13.71
CA GLY A 34 -11.73 0.89 14.90
C GLY A 34 -10.60 -0.09 14.70
N ASP A 35 -10.56 -0.77 13.55
CA ASP A 35 -9.48 -1.69 13.20
C ASP A 35 -8.21 -0.95 12.76
N LEU A 36 -7.07 -1.59 13.00
CA LEU A 36 -5.76 -1.13 12.57
C LEU A 36 -5.10 -2.20 11.69
N PHE A 37 -4.64 -1.79 10.53
CA PHE A 37 -3.74 -2.57 9.68
C PHE A 37 -2.34 -1.97 9.72
N LEU A 38 -1.33 -2.86 9.78
CA LEU A 38 0.09 -2.51 9.67
C LEU A 38 0.70 -3.19 8.45
N ALA A 39 1.36 -2.40 7.60
CA ALA A 39 2.33 -2.92 6.66
C ALA A 39 3.72 -2.77 7.24
N ASN A 40 4.36 -3.89 7.57
CA ASN A 40 5.72 -3.90 8.08
C ASN A 40 6.73 -3.40 7.04
N THR A 41 7.90 -2.97 7.50
CA THR A 41 8.93 -2.44 6.62
C THR A 41 9.29 -3.43 5.51
N SER A 42 9.37 -2.92 4.29
CA SER A 42 9.72 -3.71 3.10
C SER A 42 8.75 -4.84 2.76
N GLU A 43 7.52 -4.81 3.22
CA GLU A 43 6.47 -5.75 2.82
C GLU A 43 5.63 -5.20 1.68
N ILE A 44 5.29 -6.07 0.70
CA ILE A 44 4.39 -5.70 -0.40
C ILE A 44 2.97 -5.68 0.16
N HIS A 45 2.32 -4.52 0.02
CA HIS A 45 0.96 -4.32 0.52
C HIS A 45 0.17 -3.38 -0.39
N TYR A 46 -1.15 -3.38 -0.23
CA TYR A 46 -2.06 -2.39 -0.80
C TYR A 46 -3.39 -2.41 -0.07
N THR A 47 -4.16 -1.33 -0.22
CA THR A 47 -5.48 -1.20 0.38
C THR A 47 -6.53 -0.89 -0.68
N HIS A 48 -7.75 -1.36 -0.44
CA HIS A 48 -8.91 -1.05 -1.25
C HIS A 48 -10.01 -0.47 -0.35
N THR A 49 -10.34 0.80 -0.57
CA THR A 49 -11.38 1.49 0.17
C THR A 49 -12.74 1.28 -0.48
N HIS A 50 -13.78 1.07 0.33
CA HIS A 50 -15.17 1.08 -0.10
C HIS A 50 -15.73 2.52 -0.08
N ARG A 51 -16.90 2.71 -0.69
CA ARG A 51 -17.52 4.05 -0.75
C ARG A 51 -17.88 4.52 0.67
N GLY A 52 -17.44 5.71 1.01
CA GLY A 52 -17.71 6.32 2.34
C GLY A 52 -16.68 5.97 3.42
N THR A 53 -15.64 5.21 3.10
CA THR A 53 -14.57 4.93 4.05
C THR A 53 -13.77 6.18 4.38
N ARG A 54 -13.58 6.43 5.68
CA ARG A 54 -12.63 7.40 6.23
C ARG A 54 -11.58 6.68 7.04
N TYR A 55 -10.33 7.00 6.83
CA TYR A 55 -9.20 6.36 7.51
C TYR A 55 -8.07 7.35 7.75
N CYS A 56 -7.21 7.01 8.67
CA CYS A 56 -5.97 7.72 8.95
C CYS A 56 -4.80 6.85 8.48
N LEU A 57 -3.92 7.39 7.65
CA LEU A 57 -2.70 6.75 7.21
C LEU A 57 -1.51 7.42 7.88
N LEU A 58 -0.69 6.64 8.56
CA LEU A 58 0.53 7.08 9.21
C LEU A 58 1.72 6.29 8.67
N GLN A 59 2.68 6.96 8.08
CA GLN A 59 3.95 6.37 7.67
C GLN A 59 5.06 6.81 8.63
N ILE A 60 5.73 5.85 9.25
CA ILE A 60 6.84 6.07 10.18
C ILE A 60 8.15 5.75 9.46
N PRO A 61 9.00 6.76 9.21
CA PRO A 61 10.25 6.56 8.49
C PRO A 61 11.28 5.76 9.31
N PRO A 62 12.21 5.06 8.64
CA PRO A 62 13.26 4.27 9.26
C PRO A 62 14.07 5.00 10.33
N ALA A 63 14.21 6.31 10.20
CA ALA A 63 14.94 7.13 11.17
C ALA A 63 14.36 7.04 12.60
N HIS A 64 13.04 6.83 12.74
CA HIS A 64 12.38 6.65 14.04
C HIS A 64 12.54 5.21 14.54
N LEU A 65 12.44 4.23 13.64
CA LEU A 65 12.59 2.81 13.98
C LEU A 65 14.01 2.48 14.44
N LYS A 66 15.03 3.13 13.85
CA LYS A 66 16.44 3.02 14.27
C LYS A 66 16.69 3.45 15.72
N ARG A 67 15.79 4.23 16.31
CA ARG A 67 15.89 4.63 17.73
C ARG A 67 15.42 3.53 18.68
N ILE A 68 14.59 2.58 18.18
CA ILE A 68 14.15 1.42 18.96
C ILE A 68 15.27 0.38 18.96
N THR A 69 15.79 0.06 17.78
CA THR A 69 16.87 -0.93 17.63
C THR A 69 17.72 -0.65 16.38
N PRO A 70 19.04 -0.91 16.42
CA PRO A 70 19.88 -0.91 15.22
C PRO A 70 19.37 -1.87 14.15
N ASP A 71 18.81 -3.01 14.56
CA ASP A 71 18.25 -4.04 13.66
C ASP A 71 16.79 -3.78 13.26
N TRP A 72 16.41 -2.52 13.11
CA TRP A 72 15.04 -2.08 12.80
C TRP A 72 14.40 -2.78 11.57
N LYS A 73 15.21 -3.22 10.61
CA LYS A 73 14.73 -3.98 9.45
C LYS A 73 14.16 -5.35 9.81
N THR A 74 14.48 -5.85 11.00
CA THR A 74 13.98 -7.13 11.51
C THR A 74 12.77 -6.97 12.43
N LEU A 75 12.40 -5.72 12.77
CA LEU A 75 11.18 -5.47 13.52
C LEU A 75 9.98 -5.93 12.72
N ARG A 76 9.11 -6.69 13.37
CA ARG A 76 7.82 -7.11 12.83
C ARG A 76 6.76 -6.92 13.90
N PHE A 77 5.63 -6.43 13.46
CA PHE A 77 4.46 -6.24 14.29
C PHE A 77 3.29 -6.99 13.68
N GLN A 78 2.32 -7.35 14.51
CA GLN A 78 1.08 -7.95 14.08
C GLN A 78 0.40 -7.06 13.03
N GLU A 79 0.14 -7.64 11.84
CA GLU A 79 -0.36 -6.89 10.68
C GLU A 79 -1.80 -6.39 10.87
N TYR A 80 -2.59 -7.09 11.69
CA TYR A 80 -3.98 -6.76 11.94
C TYR A 80 -4.29 -6.74 13.45
N ILE A 81 -4.76 -5.60 13.92
CA ILE A 81 -5.23 -5.40 15.30
C ILE A 81 -6.72 -5.08 15.23
N MET A 82 -7.51 -6.09 15.55
CA MET A 82 -8.97 -6.01 15.53
C MET A 82 -9.48 -5.07 16.61
N HIS A 83 -10.52 -4.31 16.30
CA HIS A 83 -11.25 -3.50 17.25
C HIS A 83 -11.79 -4.34 18.42
N SER A 84 -11.70 -3.78 19.62
CA SER A 84 -12.27 -4.38 20.83
C SER A 84 -12.91 -3.30 21.70
N GLU A 85 -14.10 -3.58 22.17
CA GLU A 85 -14.81 -2.71 23.14
C GLU A 85 -14.29 -2.87 24.57
N GLU A 86 -13.40 -3.82 24.82
CA GLU A 86 -12.81 -4.04 26.12
C GLU A 86 -12.01 -2.82 26.58
N SER A 87 -12.30 -2.37 27.80
CA SER A 87 -11.62 -1.21 28.38
C SER A 87 -10.11 -1.46 28.51
N GLY A 88 -9.31 -0.54 27.97
CA GLY A 88 -7.86 -0.66 28.00
C GLY A 88 -7.25 -1.60 26.95
N SER A 89 -8.07 -2.14 26.02
CA SER A 89 -7.59 -2.94 24.89
C SER A 89 -6.48 -2.22 24.08
N LEU A 90 -5.61 -2.98 23.44
CA LEU A 90 -4.58 -2.41 22.59
C LEU A 90 -5.19 -1.54 21.46
N SER A 91 -6.21 -2.04 20.77
CA SER A 91 -6.92 -1.29 19.72
C SER A 91 -7.53 0.01 20.24
N GLY A 92 -8.15 -0.01 21.42
CA GLY A 92 -8.73 1.19 22.05
C GLY A 92 -7.66 2.25 22.38
N ARG A 93 -6.50 1.84 22.90
CA ARG A 93 -5.37 2.75 23.20
C ARG A 93 -4.73 3.30 21.93
N LEU A 94 -4.53 2.47 20.90
CA LEU A 94 -4.02 2.90 19.60
C LEU A 94 -5.01 3.86 18.92
N GLY A 95 -6.31 3.57 18.96
CA GLY A 95 -7.35 4.45 18.44
C GLY A 95 -7.38 5.82 19.15
N ALA A 96 -7.14 5.86 20.47
CA ALA A 96 -7.01 7.13 21.19
C ALA A 96 -5.81 7.96 20.71
N ILE A 97 -4.69 7.30 20.41
CA ILE A 97 -3.50 7.96 19.84
C ILE A 97 -3.82 8.54 18.46
N PHE A 98 -4.46 7.78 17.56
CA PHE A 98 -4.84 8.30 16.24
C PHE A 98 -5.78 9.50 16.32
N ARG A 99 -6.77 9.46 17.20
CA ARG A 99 -7.67 10.61 17.42
C ARG A 99 -6.92 11.83 17.99
N SER A 100 -5.97 11.62 18.91
CA SER A 100 -5.10 12.69 19.42
C SER A 100 -4.26 13.33 18.30
N MET A 101 -3.64 12.50 17.45
CA MET A 101 -2.84 12.99 16.30
C MET A 101 -3.69 13.81 15.32
N LEU A 102 -4.90 13.34 14.99
CA LEU A 102 -5.82 14.06 14.11
C LEU A 102 -6.19 15.42 14.70
N PHE A 103 -6.55 15.47 15.99
CA PHE A 103 -6.87 16.72 16.68
C PHE A 103 -5.69 17.71 16.64
N LEU A 104 -4.46 17.24 16.91
CA LEU A 104 -3.27 18.08 16.88
C LEU A 104 -2.98 18.60 15.47
N GLN A 105 -3.18 17.77 14.45
CA GLN A 105 -2.98 18.16 13.04
C GLN A 105 -3.99 19.23 12.58
N GLU A 106 -5.23 19.16 13.06
CA GLU A 106 -6.26 20.17 12.76
C GLU A 106 -6.01 21.47 13.51
N ARG A 107 -5.62 21.40 14.78
CA ARG A 107 -5.41 22.55 15.65
C ARG A 107 -4.23 23.42 15.21
N LYS A 108 -3.13 22.82 14.76
CA LYS A 108 -1.88 23.50 14.30
C LYS A 108 -1.34 24.53 15.32
N GLY A 109 -1.42 24.20 16.61
CA GLY A 109 -0.96 25.04 17.69
C GLY A 109 0.57 25.08 17.82
N GLN A 110 1.07 26.07 18.56
CA GLN A 110 2.49 26.12 18.88
C GLN A 110 2.89 24.91 19.73
N GLY A 111 3.90 24.16 19.31
CA GLY A 111 4.38 22.94 19.99
C GLY A 111 3.63 21.66 19.61
N ASP A 112 2.56 21.71 18.80
CA ASP A 112 1.80 20.53 18.41
C ASP A 112 2.64 19.49 17.66
N GLN A 113 3.67 19.93 16.93
CA GLN A 113 4.62 19.01 16.28
C GLN A 113 5.37 18.13 17.30
N LEU A 114 5.72 18.67 18.47
CA LEU A 114 6.38 17.88 19.53
C LEU A 114 5.40 16.91 20.16
N LEU A 115 4.14 17.29 20.33
CA LEU A 115 3.10 16.38 20.82
C LEU A 115 2.81 15.27 19.80
N LEU A 116 2.74 15.58 18.51
CA LEU A 116 2.61 14.58 17.45
C LEU A 116 3.75 13.56 17.50
N LEU A 117 5.01 14.00 17.64
CA LEU A 117 6.15 13.09 17.80
C LEU A 117 6.05 12.25 19.09
N SER A 118 5.57 12.83 20.18
CA SER A 118 5.31 12.10 21.42
C SER A 118 4.29 10.98 21.21
N GLU A 119 3.19 11.25 20.49
CA GLU A 119 2.17 10.24 20.17
C GLU A 119 2.73 9.14 19.24
N VAL A 120 3.60 9.48 18.28
CA VAL A 120 4.30 8.48 17.46
C VAL A 120 5.16 7.55 18.31
N PHE A 121 5.94 8.08 19.27
CA PHE A 121 6.75 7.24 20.14
C PHE A 121 5.90 6.41 21.12
N ARG A 122 4.79 6.95 21.59
CA ARG A 122 3.84 6.23 22.43
C ARG A 122 3.19 5.07 21.66
N LEU A 123 2.82 5.30 20.39
CA LEU A 123 2.32 4.26 19.49
C LEU A 123 3.37 3.16 19.29
N LEU A 124 4.61 3.54 18.95
CA LEU A 124 5.71 2.59 18.78
C LEU A 124 5.98 1.78 20.05
N TYR A 125 5.90 2.40 21.23
CA TYR A 125 6.03 1.70 22.51
C TYR A 125 4.95 0.61 22.67
N LEU A 126 3.68 0.92 22.38
CA LEU A 126 2.59 -0.06 22.47
C LEU A 126 2.78 -1.20 21.45
N LEU A 127 3.19 -0.89 20.22
CA LEU A 127 3.46 -1.91 19.22
C LEU A 127 4.62 -2.81 19.63
N ASP A 128 5.70 -2.24 20.16
CA ASP A 128 6.89 -2.99 20.55
C ASP A 128 6.65 -3.90 21.77
N THR A 129 5.78 -3.47 22.68
CA THR A 129 5.52 -4.22 23.93
C THR A 129 4.36 -5.22 23.82
N GLU A 130 3.39 -4.99 22.94
CA GLU A 130 2.14 -5.76 22.94
C GLU A 130 1.74 -6.36 21.57
N ALA A 131 2.32 -5.87 20.48
CA ALA A 131 2.03 -6.36 19.13
C ALA A 131 3.29 -6.84 18.39
N ARG A 132 4.43 -6.91 19.07
CA ARG A 132 5.67 -7.39 18.45
C ARG A 132 5.57 -8.86 18.15
N GLU A 133 5.85 -9.24 16.91
CA GLU A 133 5.98 -10.63 16.52
C GLU A 133 7.41 -11.10 16.77
N GLU A 134 7.54 -12.24 17.45
CA GLU A 134 8.81 -12.94 17.51
C GLU A 134 9.16 -13.43 16.11
N LYS A 135 10.45 -13.37 15.75
CA LYS A 135 10.93 -13.93 14.49
C LYS A 135 10.42 -15.36 14.37
N SER A 136 9.44 -15.57 13.52
CA SER A 136 9.14 -16.93 13.09
C SER A 136 10.37 -17.40 12.33
N SER A 137 11.15 -18.28 12.95
CA SER A 137 12.34 -18.93 12.40
C SER A 137 12.05 -19.81 11.17
N GLY A 138 10.89 -19.65 10.55
CA GLY A 138 10.36 -20.48 9.49
C GLY A 138 10.05 -19.79 8.17
N ARG A 139 10.31 -18.50 7.98
CA ARG A 139 10.33 -17.98 6.60
C ARG A 139 11.59 -18.51 5.94
N LEU A 140 11.44 -19.57 5.17
CA LEU A 140 12.50 -20.18 4.40
C LEU A 140 13.26 -19.07 3.65
N GLU A 141 14.57 -19.16 3.60
CA GLU A 141 15.43 -18.20 2.84
C GLU A 141 14.98 -18.04 1.39
N GLU A 142 14.33 -19.06 0.84
CA GLU A 142 13.69 -19.07 -0.47
C GLU A 142 12.58 -18.01 -0.59
N ASN A 143 11.72 -17.85 0.43
CA ASN A 143 10.66 -16.85 0.42
C ASN A 143 11.21 -15.41 0.44
N VAL A 144 12.32 -15.19 1.14
CA VAL A 144 12.99 -13.88 1.17
C VAL A 144 13.58 -13.53 -0.20
N ARG A 145 14.22 -14.51 -0.84
CA ARG A 145 14.79 -14.34 -2.19
C ARG A 145 13.71 -14.07 -3.23
N ASP A 146 12.61 -14.80 -3.18
CA ASP A 146 11.51 -14.63 -4.11
C ASP A 146 10.82 -13.28 -3.93
N LEU A 147 10.62 -12.84 -2.69
CA LEU A 147 10.08 -11.52 -2.38
C LEU A 147 10.95 -10.41 -3.00
N GLU A 148 12.27 -10.49 -2.82
CA GLU A 148 13.19 -9.50 -3.37
C GLU A 148 13.17 -9.46 -4.90
N ARG A 149 13.11 -10.64 -5.55
CA ARG A 149 12.98 -10.76 -7.01
C ARG A 149 11.68 -10.14 -7.52
N ILE A 150 10.56 -10.33 -6.81
CA ILE A 150 9.28 -9.71 -7.17
C ILE A 150 9.34 -8.19 -7.01
N LYS A 151 9.97 -7.65 -5.96
CA LYS A 151 10.18 -6.21 -5.81
C LYS A 151 10.96 -5.62 -6.99
N GLN A 152 12.08 -6.25 -7.35
CA GLN A 152 12.86 -5.84 -8.52
C GLN A 152 12.03 -5.88 -9.81
N THR A 153 11.13 -6.87 -9.95
CA THR A 153 10.20 -6.92 -11.09
C THR A 153 9.20 -5.76 -11.06
N MET A 154 8.69 -5.41 -9.89
CA MET A 154 7.77 -4.28 -9.75
C MET A 154 8.47 -2.95 -10.10
N GLU A 155 9.70 -2.75 -9.66
CA GLU A 155 10.53 -1.60 -10.05
C GLU A 155 10.77 -1.57 -11.56
N TYR A 156 11.17 -2.70 -12.14
CA TYR A 156 11.34 -2.82 -13.59
C TYR A 156 10.05 -2.45 -14.35
N ILE A 157 8.87 -2.88 -13.87
CA ILE A 157 7.60 -2.48 -14.48
C ILE A 157 7.38 -0.96 -14.37
N GLN A 158 7.71 -0.34 -13.24
CA GLN A 158 7.56 1.11 -13.05
C GLN A 158 8.45 1.91 -14.02
N ASP A 159 9.66 1.42 -14.27
CA ASP A 159 10.60 2.10 -15.17
C ASP A 159 10.29 1.89 -16.66
N HIS A 160 9.65 0.76 -17.02
CA HIS A 160 9.42 0.33 -18.40
C HIS A 160 7.94 0.18 -18.79
N TYR A 161 6.99 0.67 -17.98
CA TYR A 161 5.54 0.43 -18.17
C TYR A 161 5.01 0.91 -19.54
N GLN A 162 5.64 1.89 -20.16
CA GLN A 162 5.26 2.42 -21.48
C GLN A 162 5.53 1.41 -22.61
N GLU A 163 6.49 0.52 -22.41
CA GLU A 163 6.91 -0.47 -23.37
C GLU A 163 5.90 -1.63 -23.50
N PRO A 164 5.92 -2.39 -24.59
CA PRO A 164 5.02 -3.53 -24.79
C PRO A 164 5.44 -4.75 -23.97
N LEU A 165 5.54 -4.59 -22.65
CA LEU A 165 5.92 -5.67 -21.74
C LEU A 165 4.95 -6.84 -21.82
N THR A 166 5.50 -8.06 -21.87
CA THR A 166 4.76 -9.33 -21.92
C THR A 166 5.06 -10.17 -20.67
N LEU A 167 4.25 -11.20 -20.46
CA LEU A 167 4.51 -12.18 -19.40
C LEU A 167 5.87 -12.86 -19.57
N SER A 168 6.29 -13.11 -20.83
CA SER A 168 7.58 -13.71 -21.12
C SER A 168 8.76 -12.81 -20.72
N ASP A 169 8.61 -11.49 -20.85
CA ASP A 169 9.65 -10.54 -20.41
C ASP A 169 9.82 -10.59 -18.89
N GLY A 170 8.72 -10.60 -18.14
CA GLY A 170 8.77 -10.74 -16.67
C GLY A 170 9.37 -12.08 -16.24
N ALA A 171 9.03 -13.17 -16.90
CA ALA A 171 9.58 -14.49 -16.63
C ALA A 171 11.08 -14.56 -16.94
N ALA A 172 11.50 -13.98 -18.07
CA ALA A 172 12.90 -13.90 -18.47
C ALA A 172 13.71 -13.05 -17.48
N PHE A 173 13.15 -11.93 -17.01
CA PHE A 173 13.78 -11.07 -16.00
C PHE A 173 14.13 -11.84 -14.71
N LEU A 174 13.24 -12.74 -14.27
CA LEU A 174 13.49 -13.61 -13.11
C LEU A 174 14.20 -14.93 -13.45
N SER A 175 14.50 -15.20 -14.72
CA SER A 175 15.07 -16.47 -15.19
C SER A 175 14.25 -17.69 -14.74
N VAL A 176 12.93 -17.63 -14.90
CA VAL A 176 11.98 -18.70 -14.57
C VAL A 176 11.02 -18.96 -15.73
N THR A 177 10.22 -20.05 -15.64
CA THR A 177 9.16 -20.29 -16.62
C THR A 177 8.01 -19.29 -16.44
N PRO A 178 7.25 -18.96 -17.52
CA PRO A 178 6.08 -18.08 -17.43
C PRO A 178 5.04 -18.53 -16.40
N GLU A 179 4.80 -19.84 -16.27
CA GLU A 179 3.85 -20.43 -15.32
C GLU A 179 4.31 -20.22 -13.87
N HIS A 180 5.61 -20.41 -13.61
CA HIS A 180 6.19 -20.19 -12.29
C HIS A 180 6.15 -18.68 -11.95
N PHE A 181 6.52 -17.83 -12.89
CA PHE A 181 6.44 -16.39 -12.75
C PHE A 181 5.02 -15.92 -12.42
N CYS A 182 3.99 -16.39 -13.16
CA CYS A 182 2.60 -16.04 -12.90
C CYS A 182 2.17 -16.35 -11.46
N ARG A 183 2.51 -17.57 -10.98
CA ARG A 183 2.16 -17.98 -9.61
C ARG A 183 2.88 -17.13 -8.57
N LEU A 184 4.18 -16.91 -8.78
CA LEU A 184 5.03 -16.15 -7.87
C LEU A 184 4.57 -14.70 -7.78
N PHE A 185 4.40 -14.03 -8.92
CA PHE A 185 3.97 -12.65 -8.99
C PHE A 185 2.60 -12.46 -8.33
N LYS A 186 1.63 -13.33 -8.64
CA LYS A 186 0.30 -13.28 -8.03
C LYS A 186 0.33 -13.58 -6.53
N LYS A 187 1.18 -14.51 -6.07
CA LYS A 187 1.35 -14.82 -4.64
C LYS A 187 1.74 -13.57 -3.85
N TYR A 188 2.74 -12.81 -4.32
CA TYR A 188 3.27 -11.67 -3.57
C TYR A 188 2.52 -10.36 -3.81
N THR A 189 1.90 -10.15 -4.97
CA THR A 189 1.21 -8.89 -5.31
C THR A 189 -0.30 -8.98 -5.25
N GLY A 190 -0.87 -10.17 -5.08
CA GLY A 190 -2.31 -10.43 -5.16
C GLY A 190 -2.88 -10.32 -6.58
N GLN A 191 -2.09 -9.94 -7.58
CA GLN A 191 -2.53 -9.58 -8.92
C GLN A 191 -1.75 -10.34 -10.00
N THR A 192 -2.34 -10.42 -11.20
CA THR A 192 -1.59 -10.90 -12.36
C THR A 192 -0.61 -9.82 -12.84
N PHE A 193 0.50 -10.22 -13.46
CA PHE A 193 1.49 -9.30 -14.03
C PHE A 193 0.86 -8.27 -14.99
N LEU A 194 0.03 -8.71 -15.94
CA LEU A 194 -0.65 -7.80 -16.86
C LEU A 194 -1.70 -6.92 -16.17
N GLY A 195 -2.33 -7.41 -15.12
CA GLY A 195 -3.23 -6.62 -14.29
C GLY A 195 -2.49 -5.49 -13.58
N TYR A 196 -1.36 -5.81 -12.96
CA TYR A 196 -0.48 -4.84 -12.30
C TYR A 196 0.07 -3.80 -13.29
N LEU A 197 0.62 -4.23 -14.43
CA LEU A 197 1.08 -3.35 -15.50
C LEU A 197 -0.04 -2.41 -15.99
N GLY A 198 -1.25 -2.95 -16.16
CA GLY A 198 -2.42 -2.14 -16.54
C GLY A 198 -2.78 -1.07 -15.52
N GLN A 199 -2.63 -1.38 -14.23
CA GLN A 199 -2.86 -0.40 -13.15
C GLN A 199 -1.76 0.66 -13.08
N VAL A 200 -0.48 0.28 -13.25
CA VAL A 200 0.65 1.24 -13.32
C VAL A 200 0.38 2.25 -14.45
N ARG A 201 0.06 1.76 -15.64
CA ARG A 201 -0.30 2.62 -16.79
C ARG A 201 -1.47 3.55 -16.51
N MET A 202 -2.48 3.03 -15.82
CA MET A 202 -3.68 3.78 -15.46
C MET A 202 -3.38 4.89 -14.45
N THR A 203 -2.51 4.64 -13.49
CA THR A 203 -2.10 5.63 -12.48
C THR A 203 -1.37 6.79 -13.15
N HIS A 204 -0.34 6.53 -13.96
CA HIS A 204 0.38 7.57 -14.69
C HIS A 204 -0.51 8.32 -15.69
N PHE A 205 -1.40 7.60 -16.37
CA PHE A 205 -2.40 8.23 -17.22
C PHE A 205 -3.30 9.19 -16.44
N TYR A 206 -3.72 8.82 -15.22
CA TYR A 206 -4.57 9.66 -14.37
C TYR A 206 -3.83 10.91 -13.90
N GLU A 207 -2.56 10.80 -13.53
CA GLU A 207 -1.69 11.91 -13.12
C GLU A 207 -1.57 12.95 -14.24
N ASP A 208 -1.40 12.51 -15.49
CA ASP A 208 -1.29 13.39 -16.66
C ASP A 208 -2.64 13.93 -17.15
N LEU A 209 -3.76 13.47 -16.58
CA LEU A 209 -5.10 13.83 -17.06
C LEU A 209 -5.43 15.33 -16.87
N SER A 210 -4.79 16.01 -15.92
CA SER A 210 -4.95 17.44 -15.66
C SER A 210 -4.31 18.33 -16.75
N GLY A 211 -3.42 17.75 -17.57
CA GLY A 211 -2.73 18.46 -18.65
C GLY A 211 -3.63 18.70 -19.87
N GLU A 212 -3.11 19.50 -20.83
CA GLU A 212 -3.81 19.89 -22.06
C GLU A 212 -3.76 18.83 -23.17
N ASP A 213 -2.94 17.80 -23.03
CA ASP A 213 -2.75 16.76 -24.03
C ASP A 213 -4.03 16.01 -24.38
N LYS A 214 -4.21 15.67 -25.65
CA LYS A 214 -5.36 14.85 -26.06
C LYS A 214 -5.33 13.48 -25.38
N ILE A 215 -6.50 12.97 -24.99
CA ILE A 215 -6.63 11.65 -24.34
C ILE A 215 -5.97 10.55 -25.18
N THR A 216 -6.09 10.61 -26.52
CA THR A 216 -5.45 9.65 -27.42
C THR A 216 -3.94 9.67 -27.32
N LEU A 217 -3.34 10.84 -27.19
CA LEU A 217 -1.88 11.00 -27.01
C LEU A 217 -1.43 10.44 -25.66
N LEU A 218 -2.20 10.67 -24.59
CA LEU A 218 -1.93 10.09 -23.28
C LEU A 218 -1.99 8.57 -23.29
N LEU A 219 -2.98 7.99 -24.00
CA LEU A 219 -3.07 6.53 -24.15
C LEU A 219 -1.81 5.94 -24.80
N ASP A 220 -1.35 6.56 -25.87
CA ASP A 220 -0.13 6.12 -26.58
C ASP A 220 1.11 6.28 -25.71
N ARG A 221 1.26 7.45 -25.03
CA ARG A 221 2.38 7.73 -24.11
C ARG A 221 2.50 6.69 -23.01
N HIS A 222 1.38 6.28 -22.43
CA HIS A 222 1.36 5.31 -21.34
C HIS A 222 1.22 3.85 -21.81
N GLY A 223 1.42 3.57 -23.09
CA GLY A 223 1.42 2.21 -23.64
C GLY A 223 0.06 1.50 -23.56
N ILE A 224 -1.05 2.26 -23.51
CA ILE A 224 -2.41 1.73 -23.39
C ILE A 224 -2.96 1.44 -24.79
N ARG A 225 -2.78 0.21 -25.25
CA ARG A 225 -3.17 -0.20 -26.61
C ARG A 225 -4.64 -0.64 -26.73
N ASN A 226 -5.24 -1.16 -25.67
CA ASN A 226 -6.63 -1.62 -25.68
C ASN A 226 -7.53 -0.64 -24.92
N TYR A 227 -8.00 0.39 -25.64
CA TYR A 227 -8.86 1.43 -25.06
C TYR A 227 -10.14 0.88 -24.44
N LYS A 228 -10.77 -0.16 -25.03
CA LYS A 228 -12.03 -0.72 -24.53
C LYS A 228 -11.85 -1.37 -23.14
N VAL A 229 -10.78 -2.14 -22.97
CA VAL A 229 -10.44 -2.76 -21.68
C VAL A 229 -10.06 -1.68 -20.67
N PHE A 230 -9.18 -0.75 -21.08
CA PHE A 230 -8.77 0.37 -20.25
C PHE A 230 -9.97 1.19 -19.74
N LEU A 231 -10.89 1.58 -20.63
CA LEU A 231 -12.05 2.39 -20.25
C LEU A 231 -12.95 1.70 -19.22
N ARG A 232 -13.13 0.39 -19.35
CA ARG A 232 -13.88 -0.42 -18.40
C ARG A 232 -13.22 -0.41 -17.03
N GLU A 233 -11.91 -0.69 -16.97
CA GLU A 233 -11.15 -0.72 -15.71
C GLU A 233 -11.02 0.68 -15.10
N PHE A 234 -10.80 1.71 -15.92
CA PHE A 234 -10.77 3.10 -15.46
C PHE A 234 -12.10 3.52 -14.82
N LYS A 235 -13.23 3.20 -15.47
CA LYS A 235 -14.56 3.50 -14.90
C LYS A 235 -14.83 2.70 -13.61
N LYS A 236 -14.34 1.47 -13.53
CA LYS A 236 -14.45 0.65 -12.31
C LYS A 236 -13.68 1.29 -11.15
N ASN A 237 -12.47 1.78 -11.39
CA ASN A 237 -11.59 2.34 -10.35
C ASN A 237 -11.98 3.77 -9.93
N TYR A 238 -12.37 4.61 -10.88
CA TYR A 238 -12.64 6.04 -10.65
C TYR A 238 -14.12 6.43 -10.73
N GLY A 239 -15.01 5.48 -11.01
CA GLY A 239 -16.46 5.71 -11.13
C GLY A 239 -16.89 6.51 -12.35
N GLN A 240 -15.96 7.05 -13.15
CA GLN A 240 -16.18 7.97 -14.25
C GLN A 240 -15.25 7.67 -15.43
N THR A 241 -15.60 8.21 -16.62
CA THR A 241 -14.70 8.12 -17.78
C THR A 241 -13.57 9.14 -17.68
N PRO A 242 -12.42 8.94 -18.38
CA PRO A 242 -11.33 9.90 -18.43
C PRO A 242 -11.78 11.32 -18.80
N GLN A 243 -12.69 11.46 -19.78
CA GLN A 243 -13.24 12.76 -20.17
C GLN A 243 -14.04 13.43 -19.05
N GLN A 244 -14.83 12.66 -18.30
CA GLN A 244 -15.61 13.17 -17.17
C GLN A 244 -14.72 13.60 -16.01
N VAL A 245 -13.67 12.81 -15.72
CA VAL A 245 -12.66 13.18 -14.70
C VAL A 245 -11.96 14.48 -15.10
N ARG A 246 -11.44 14.57 -16.33
CA ARG A 246 -10.77 15.78 -16.83
C ARG A 246 -11.61 17.04 -16.65
N ARG A 247 -12.90 17.00 -17.02
CA ARG A 247 -13.81 18.16 -16.87
C ARG A 247 -14.00 18.65 -15.43
N LYS A 248 -13.65 17.82 -14.45
CA LYS A 248 -13.79 18.19 -13.03
C LYS A 248 -12.50 18.73 -12.42
N ILE A 249 -11.36 18.40 -13.01
CA ILE A 249 -10.03 18.77 -12.50
C ILE A 249 -9.39 19.91 -13.31
N SER A 250 -9.95 20.20 -14.52
CA SER A 250 -9.65 21.40 -15.32
C SER A 250 -10.63 22.51 -14.97
#